data_b6a216f926f61f166d3577fd98e8d0ec
#
_entry.id   b6a216f926f61f166d3577fd98e8d0ec
#
_cell.length_a   1.000
_cell.length_b   1.000
_cell.length_c   1.000
_cell.angle_alpha   90.00
_cell.angle_beta   90.00
_cell.angle_gamma   90.00
#
_symmetry.space_group_name_H-M   'P 1'
#
loop_
_entity.id
_entity.type
_entity.pdbx_description
1 polymer ?
#
loop_
_entity_poly.entity_id
_entity_poly.type
_entity_poly.pdbx_seq_one_letter_code
_entity_poly.pdbx_strand_id
1 'polypeptide(L)'
;MAAYDLEEQEQIANAKAFWQQYGNLITGAVVVAAVGVGGYFGWQGYQNRQAAEASAIYGVLTQAAEAKDSAKVKAAAGELVEKYSGTGYAPMGALVAGKMLFDSGDLKSARAQLTWASEHGSSELRDVARLRLAAVLLDDKAYDEALKALEPAPAEGFSARFAELKGDVLLAQGKSAEARGAYQEALAKLGAEKAGEGSSVAAQAAGPYKDLLQQKLDALGGA
;
A
#
# COMPACT_ATOMS: atom_id res chain seq x y z
N MET A 1 -3.17 -45.88 -57.28
CA MET A 1 -2.62 -44.53 -57.13
C MET A 1 -3.66 -43.41 -57.38
N ALA A 2 -4.73 -43.66 -58.17
CA ALA A 2 -5.72 -42.61 -58.46
C ALA A 2 -6.73 -42.28 -57.35
N ALA A 3 -6.91 -43.12 -56.33
CA ALA A 3 -7.87 -42.87 -55.25
C ALA A 3 -7.33 -41.87 -54.19
N TYR A 4 -6.04 -41.86 -53.97
CA TYR A 4 -5.36 -40.91 -53.09
C TYR A 4 -5.41 -39.46 -53.60
N ASP A 5 -5.37 -39.28 -54.90
CA ASP A 5 -5.39 -37.99 -55.61
C ASP A 5 -6.77 -37.30 -55.51
N LEU A 6 -7.86 -38.06 -55.45
CA LEU A 6 -9.22 -37.54 -55.32
C LEU A 6 -9.54 -37.13 -53.94
N GLU A 7 -9.13 -37.86 -52.86
CA GLU A 7 -9.30 -37.51 -51.46
C GLU A 7 -8.48 -36.25 -51.09
N GLU A 8 -7.24 -36.13 -51.61
CA GLU A 8 -6.43 -34.91 -51.40
C GLU A 8 -7.07 -33.68 -52.08
N GLN A 9 -7.64 -33.84 -53.29
CA GLN A 9 -8.32 -32.73 -53.97
C GLN A 9 -9.60 -32.29 -53.23
N GLU A 10 -10.38 -33.23 -52.70
CA GLU A 10 -11.56 -32.89 -51.86
C GLU A 10 -11.17 -32.20 -50.56
N GLN A 11 -10.10 -32.62 -49.87
CA GLN A 11 -9.60 -31.97 -48.65
C GLN A 11 -9.12 -30.55 -48.94
N ILE A 12 -8.39 -30.34 -50.04
CA ILE A 12 -7.94 -29.00 -50.45
C ILE A 12 -9.12 -28.11 -50.85
N ALA A 13 -10.14 -28.64 -51.52
CA ALA A 13 -11.35 -27.90 -51.90
C ALA A 13 -12.14 -27.47 -50.65
N ASN A 14 -12.29 -28.36 -49.67
CA ASN A 14 -12.97 -28.08 -48.40
C ASN A 14 -12.19 -27.04 -47.56
N ALA A 15 -10.88 -27.14 -47.46
CA ALA A 15 -10.01 -26.17 -46.80
C ALA A 15 -10.11 -24.78 -47.45
N LYS A 16 -10.14 -24.75 -48.79
CA LYS A 16 -10.27 -23.50 -49.55
C LYS A 16 -11.65 -22.85 -49.36
N ALA A 17 -12.72 -23.63 -49.36
CA ALA A 17 -14.07 -23.16 -49.10
C ALA A 17 -14.20 -22.59 -47.64
N PHE A 18 -13.65 -23.33 -46.67
CA PHE A 18 -13.60 -22.87 -45.27
C PHE A 18 -12.84 -21.53 -45.13
N TRP A 19 -11.68 -21.42 -45.79
CA TRP A 19 -10.89 -20.18 -45.77
C TRP A 19 -11.59 -19.00 -46.46
N GLN A 20 -12.29 -19.27 -47.58
CA GLN A 20 -13.11 -18.24 -48.23
C GLN A 20 -14.27 -17.75 -47.37
N GLN A 21 -14.85 -18.62 -46.56
CA GLN A 21 -15.96 -18.27 -45.69
C GLN A 21 -15.52 -17.60 -44.38
N TYR A 22 -14.46 -18.10 -43.77
CA TYR A 22 -14.03 -17.67 -42.40
C TYR A 22 -12.69 -16.96 -42.37
N GLY A 23 -11.93 -16.92 -43.45
CA GLY A 23 -10.57 -16.39 -43.50
C GLY A 23 -10.46 -14.94 -43.01
N ASN A 24 -11.40 -14.07 -43.40
CA ASN A 24 -11.41 -12.68 -42.95
C ASN A 24 -11.67 -12.57 -41.46
N LEU A 25 -12.53 -13.41 -40.91
CA LEU A 25 -12.84 -13.42 -39.47
C LEU A 25 -11.66 -13.96 -38.66
N ILE A 26 -11.02 -15.03 -39.14
CA ILE A 26 -9.81 -15.62 -38.53
C ILE A 26 -8.66 -14.62 -38.57
N THR A 27 -8.43 -13.99 -39.72
CA THR A 27 -7.37 -12.99 -39.88
C THR A 27 -7.64 -11.79 -38.94
N GLY A 28 -8.88 -11.32 -38.86
CA GLY A 28 -9.27 -10.26 -37.92
C GLY A 28 -9.00 -10.66 -36.48
N ALA A 29 -9.38 -11.85 -36.06
CA ALA A 29 -9.13 -12.37 -34.73
C ALA A 29 -7.63 -12.47 -34.40
N VAL A 30 -6.82 -12.97 -35.35
CA VAL A 30 -5.35 -13.06 -35.20
C VAL A 30 -4.72 -11.67 -35.06
N VAL A 31 -5.16 -10.68 -35.85
CA VAL A 31 -4.64 -9.32 -35.77
C VAL A 31 -4.99 -8.70 -34.42
N VAL A 32 -6.23 -8.84 -33.93
CA VAL A 32 -6.64 -8.35 -32.62
C VAL A 32 -5.81 -8.99 -31.50
N ALA A 33 -5.61 -10.32 -31.58
CA ALA A 33 -4.78 -11.02 -30.60
C ALA A 33 -3.32 -10.54 -30.63
N ALA A 34 -2.74 -10.33 -31.81
CA ALA A 34 -1.36 -9.86 -31.98
C ALA A 34 -1.19 -8.42 -31.40
N VAL A 35 -2.15 -7.53 -31.66
CA VAL A 35 -2.15 -6.16 -31.09
C VAL A 35 -2.29 -6.21 -29.58
N GLY A 36 -3.18 -7.06 -29.05
CA GLY A 36 -3.37 -7.24 -27.60
C GLY A 36 -2.09 -7.75 -26.92
N VAL A 37 -1.45 -8.77 -27.48
CA VAL A 37 -0.19 -9.32 -26.98
C VAL A 37 0.95 -8.31 -27.07
N GLY A 38 1.10 -7.63 -28.22
CA GLY A 38 2.11 -6.59 -28.41
C GLY A 38 1.94 -5.41 -27.45
N GLY A 39 0.70 -4.97 -27.26
CA GLY A 39 0.35 -3.92 -26.28
C GLY A 39 0.68 -4.32 -24.84
N TYR A 40 0.35 -5.57 -24.46
CA TYR A 40 0.67 -6.10 -23.13
C TYR A 40 2.18 -6.12 -22.86
N PHE A 41 2.98 -6.66 -23.78
CA PHE A 41 4.45 -6.69 -23.64
C PHE A 41 5.08 -5.29 -23.65
N GLY A 42 4.56 -4.38 -24.48
CA GLY A 42 4.98 -2.98 -24.48
C GLY A 42 4.71 -2.28 -23.16
N TRP A 43 3.50 -2.47 -22.64
CA TRP A 43 3.10 -1.95 -21.33
C TRP A 43 3.95 -2.51 -20.17
N GLN A 44 4.16 -3.82 -20.15
CA GLN A 44 4.99 -4.47 -19.16
C GLN A 44 6.46 -4.00 -19.23
N GLY A 45 7.00 -3.83 -20.42
CA GLY A 45 8.34 -3.27 -20.62
C GLY A 45 8.46 -1.83 -20.09
N TYR A 46 7.44 -1.00 -20.30
CA TYR A 46 7.36 0.35 -19.74
C TYR A 46 7.33 0.33 -18.21
N GLN A 47 6.45 -0.48 -17.62
CA GLN A 47 6.33 -0.63 -16.16
C GLN A 47 7.65 -1.11 -15.52
N ASN A 48 8.32 -2.07 -16.14
CA ASN A 48 9.60 -2.56 -15.63
C ASN A 48 10.70 -1.49 -15.65
N ARG A 49 10.75 -0.64 -16.69
CA ARG A 49 11.67 0.50 -16.74
C ARG A 49 11.36 1.52 -15.66
N GLN A 50 10.10 1.91 -15.50
CA GLN A 50 9.64 2.81 -14.46
C GLN A 50 10.01 2.29 -13.07
N ALA A 51 9.80 1.00 -12.81
CA ALA A 51 10.15 0.38 -11.54
C ALA A 51 11.67 0.35 -11.29
N ALA A 52 12.49 0.09 -12.32
CA ALA A 52 13.95 0.10 -12.20
C ALA A 52 14.49 1.50 -11.89
N GLU A 53 14.01 2.54 -12.57
CA GLU A 53 14.38 3.93 -12.32
C GLU A 53 13.93 4.37 -10.93
N ALA A 54 12.68 4.08 -10.54
CA ALA A 54 12.15 4.36 -9.20
C ALA A 54 12.95 3.67 -8.10
N SER A 55 13.38 2.41 -8.32
CA SER A 55 14.23 1.66 -7.38
C SER A 55 15.56 2.36 -7.13
N ALA A 56 16.20 2.90 -8.18
CA ALA A 56 17.45 3.64 -8.03
C ALA A 56 17.27 4.91 -7.19
N ILE A 57 16.19 5.67 -7.42
CA ILE A 57 15.87 6.87 -6.64
C ILE A 57 15.51 6.50 -5.20
N TYR A 58 14.78 5.41 -4.99
CA TYR A 58 14.49 4.89 -3.65
C TYR A 58 15.78 4.54 -2.89
N GLY A 59 16.78 3.95 -3.57
CA GLY A 59 18.11 3.71 -3.00
C GLY A 59 18.81 5.00 -2.56
N VAL A 60 18.76 6.06 -3.36
CA VAL A 60 19.28 7.38 -2.99
C VAL A 60 18.54 7.95 -1.79
N LEU A 61 17.20 7.81 -1.76
CA LEU A 61 16.37 8.28 -0.65
C LEU A 61 16.72 7.57 0.66
N THR A 62 16.85 6.25 0.66
CA THR A 62 17.19 5.48 1.87
C THR A 62 18.57 5.83 2.40
N GLN A 63 19.57 5.96 1.51
CA GLN A 63 20.90 6.41 1.88
C GLN A 63 20.90 7.84 2.46
N ALA A 64 20.13 8.75 1.88
CA ALA A 64 19.98 10.11 2.39
C ALA A 64 19.26 10.12 3.76
N ALA A 65 18.30 9.24 3.98
CA ALA A 65 17.60 9.11 5.27
C ALA A 65 18.53 8.58 6.37
N GLU A 66 19.38 7.61 6.08
CA GLU A 66 20.42 7.12 6.99
C GLU A 66 21.45 8.22 7.34
N ALA A 67 21.82 9.02 6.35
CA ALA A 67 22.72 10.19 6.54
C ALA A 67 22.00 11.38 7.20
N LYS A 68 20.71 11.31 7.47
CA LYS A 68 19.86 12.41 8.00
C LYS A 68 19.89 13.67 7.14
N ASP A 69 20.08 13.52 5.82
CA ASP A 69 20.08 14.61 4.85
C ASP A 69 18.63 14.93 4.40
N SER A 70 17.96 15.79 5.16
CA SER A 70 16.56 16.17 4.90
C SER A 70 16.34 16.77 3.52
N ALA A 71 17.32 17.49 2.96
CA ALA A 71 17.20 18.12 1.66
C ALA A 71 17.17 17.06 0.55
N LYS A 72 18.08 16.08 0.61
CA LYS A 72 18.09 14.98 -0.36
C LYS A 72 16.88 14.06 -0.22
N VAL A 73 16.44 13.78 1.02
CA VAL A 73 15.24 13.00 1.28
C VAL A 73 14.02 13.66 0.63
N LYS A 74 13.83 14.97 0.81
CA LYS A 74 12.74 15.71 0.17
C LYS A 74 12.81 15.66 -1.35
N ALA A 75 13.98 15.87 -1.91
CA ALA A 75 14.18 15.86 -3.37
C ALA A 75 13.85 14.47 -3.96
N ALA A 76 14.43 13.41 -3.39
CA ALA A 76 14.21 12.05 -3.87
C ALA A 76 12.76 11.57 -3.67
N ALA A 77 12.14 11.89 -2.53
CA ALA A 77 10.73 11.56 -2.30
C ALA A 77 9.80 12.33 -3.25
N GLY A 78 10.07 13.62 -3.49
CA GLY A 78 9.34 14.42 -4.48
C GLY A 78 9.43 13.81 -5.88
N GLU A 79 10.63 13.42 -6.31
CA GLU A 79 10.83 12.79 -7.61
C GLU A 79 10.07 11.46 -7.76
N LEU A 80 10.07 10.60 -6.71
CA LEU A 80 9.30 9.37 -6.69
C LEU A 80 7.79 9.62 -6.84
N VAL A 81 7.26 10.58 -6.10
CA VAL A 81 5.84 10.94 -6.12
C VAL A 81 5.42 11.55 -7.45
N GLU A 82 6.23 12.43 -8.04
CA GLU A 82 5.89 13.14 -9.26
C GLU A 82 6.05 12.29 -10.52
N LYS A 83 7.17 11.55 -10.64
CA LYS A 83 7.50 10.83 -11.88
C LYS A 83 7.15 9.35 -11.86
N TYR A 84 7.11 8.74 -10.67
CA TYR A 84 7.00 7.29 -10.50
C TYR A 84 5.82 6.87 -9.61
N SER A 85 4.80 7.72 -9.54
CA SER A 85 3.60 7.51 -8.70
C SER A 85 2.89 6.15 -8.92
N GLY A 86 2.99 5.60 -10.13
CA GLY A 86 2.43 4.28 -10.48
C GLY A 86 3.27 3.08 -10.01
N THR A 87 4.42 3.30 -9.37
CA THR A 87 5.28 2.23 -8.84
C THR A 87 5.08 2.03 -7.34
N GLY A 88 5.36 0.82 -6.84
CA GLY A 88 5.36 0.56 -5.40
C GLY A 88 6.44 1.35 -4.63
N TYR A 89 7.47 1.85 -5.30
CA TYR A 89 8.55 2.62 -4.68
C TYR A 89 8.11 4.02 -4.23
N ALA A 90 7.15 4.64 -4.91
CA ALA A 90 6.67 5.97 -4.55
C ALA A 90 6.01 6.00 -3.15
N PRO A 91 5.01 5.16 -2.81
CA PRO A 91 4.44 5.16 -1.47
C PRO A 91 5.43 4.68 -0.40
N MET A 92 6.33 3.75 -0.72
CA MET A 92 7.40 3.34 0.20
C MET A 92 8.36 4.51 0.49
N GLY A 93 8.76 5.25 -0.56
CA GLY A 93 9.61 6.43 -0.43
C GLY A 93 8.93 7.53 0.39
N ALA A 94 7.67 7.80 0.13
CA ALA A 94 6.89 8.77 0.90
C ALA A 94 6.77 8.38 2.40
N LEU A 95 6.64 7.09 2.72
CA LEU A 95 6.65 6.58 4.09
C LEU A 95 8.01 6.78 4.78
N VAL A 96 9.11 6.50 4.10
CA VAL A 96 10.48 6.70 4.64
C VAL A 96 10.73 8.18 4.85
N ALA A 97 10.42 9.01 3.86
CA ALA A 97 10.57 10.45 3.94
C ALA A 97 9.70 11.06 5.04
N GLY A 98 8.44 10.64 5.14
CA GLY A 98 7.53 11.08 6.17
C GLY A 98 8.05 10.83 7.58
N LYS A 99 8.58 9.63 7.84
CA LYS A 99 9.22 9.32 9.12
C LYS A 99 10.44 10.19 9.39
N MET A 100 11.38 10.23 8.45
CA MET A 100 12.63 10.96 8.63
C MET A 100 12.41 12.47 8.81
N LEU A 101 11.48 13.05 8.07
CA LEU A 101 11.12 14.46 8.17
C LEU A 101 10.43 14.77 9.51
N PHE A 102 9.59 13.86 10.00
CA PHE A 102 9.02 13.94 11.33
C PHE A 102 10.12 13.93 12.41
N ASP A 103 11.03 12.96 12.36
CA ASP A 103 12.13 12.83 13.30
C ASP A 103 13.07 14.07 13.29
N SER A 104 13.13 14.81 12.18
CA SER A 104 13.90 16.06 12.04
C SER A 104 13.11 17.32 12.41
N GLY A 105 11.85 17.20 12.80
CA GLY A 105 10.97 18.31 13.19
C GLY A 105 10.28 19.04 12.03
N ASP A 106 10.43 18.56 10.78
CA ASP A 106 9.73 19.13 9.64
C ASP A 106 8.33 18.51 9.48
N LEU A 107 7.44 18.85 10.40
CA LEU A 107 6.07 18.32 10.46
C LEU A 107 5.29 18.60 9.18
N LYS A 108 5.49 19.77 8.56
CA LYS A 108 4.78 20.14 7.32
C LYS A 108 5.12 19.20 6.16
N SER A 109 6.40 18.94 5.94
CA SER A 109 6.83 18.05 4.87
C SER A 109 6.50 16.59 5.19
N ALA A 110 6.65 16.17 6.46
CA ALA A 110 6.26 14.84 6.92
C ALA A 110 4.76 14.58 6.65
N ARG A 111 3.90 15.50 7.03
CA ARG A 111 2.45 15.45 6.78
C ARG A 111 2.15 15.31 5.27
N ALA A 112 2.77 16.12 4.41
CA ALA A 112 2.53 16.05 2.98
C ALA A 112 2.88 14.68 2.39
N GLN A 113 4.04 14.11 2.74
CA GLN A 113 4.47 12.80 2.28
C GLN A 113 3.55 11.67 2.79
N LEU A 114 3.16 11.72 4.07
CA LEU A 114 2.30 10.71 4.67
C LEU A 114 0.85 10.79 4.15
N THR A 115 0.34 11.99 3.89
CA THR A 115 -0.97 12.18 3.26
C THR A 115 -0.96 11.53 1.88
N TRP A 116 0.04 11.82 1.06
CA TRP A 116 0.14 11.22 -0.26
C TRP A 116 0.23 9.68 -0.20
N ALA A 117 1.05 9.14 0.70
CA ALA A 117 1.18 7.68 0.88
C ALA A 117 -0.14 7.03 1.37
N SER A 118 -0.92 7.74 2.18
CA SER A 118 -2.22 7.27 2.68
C SER A 118 -3.30 7.20 1.59
N GLU A 119 -3.12 7.91 0.50
CA GLU A 119 -4.04 7.96 -0.64
C GLU A 119 -3.64 6.98 -1.76
N HIS A 120 -2.32 6.79 -1.98
CA HIS A 120 -1.78 6.11 -3.16
C HIS A 120 -1.08 4.78 -2.85
N GLY A 121 -0.88 4.42 -1.60
CA GLY A 121 -0.27 3.15 -1.20
C GLY A 121 -1.16 1.92 -1.46
N SER A 122 -0.57 0.71 -1.39
CA SER A 122 -1.35 -0.52 -1.24
C SER A 122 -2.08 -0.54 0.11
N SER A 123 -2.98 -1.50 0.33
CA SER A 123 -3.81 -1.57 1.55
C SER A 123 -2.97 -1.37 2.82
N GLU A 124 -1.94 -2.19 3.00
CA GLU A 124 -1.08 -2.17 4.19
C GLU A 124 -0.23 -0.89 4.27
N LEU A 125 0.31 -0.42 3.15
CA LEU A 125 1.10 0.82 3.11
C LEU A 125 0.23 2.03 3.43
N ARG A 126 -1.03 2.05 3.00
CA ARG A 126 -2.00 3.10 3.36
C ARG A 126 -2.26 3.13 4.86
N ASP A 127 -2.43 1.97 5.48
CA ASP A 127 -2.71 1.89 6.91
C ASP A 127 -1.50 2.32 7.74
N VAL A 128 -0.29 1.91 7.35
CA VAL A 128 0.95 2.43 7.95
C VAL A 128 1.06 3.95 7.77
N ALA A 129 0.72 4.48 6.58
CA ALA A 129 0.76 5.91 6.32
C ALA A 129 -0.25 6.69 7.16
N ARG A 130 -1.47 6.18 7.32
CA ARG A 130 -2.53 6.77 8.14
C ARG A 130 -2.15 6.80 9.63
N LEU A 131 -1.59 5.72 10.15
CA LEU A 131 -1.08 5.68 11.53
C LEU A 131 0.01 6.72 11.75
N ARG A 132 0.99 6.80 10.85
CA ARG A 132 2.06 7.81 10.97
C ARG A 132 1.54 9.22 10.79
N LEU A 133 0.61 9.43 9.86
CA LEU A 133 -0.03 10.73 9.64
C LEU A 133 -0.79 11.18 10.88
N ALA A 134 -1.58 10.28 11.48
CA ALA A 134 -2.32 10.58 12.71
C ALA A 134 -1.37 10.90 13.88
N ALA A 135 -0.23 10.23 14.00
CA ALA A 135 0.79 10.55 15.00
C ALA A 135 1.41 11.95 14.78
N VAL A 136 1.75 12.29 13.53
CA VAL A 136 2.24 13.65 13.17
C VAL A 136 1.19 14.71 13.50
N LEU A 137 -0.07 14.45 13.17
CA LEU A 137 -1.18 15.37 13.44
C LEU A 137 -1.47 15.50 14.95
N LEU A 138 -1.28 14.43 15.72
CA LEU A 138 -1.37 14.46 17.18
C LEU A 138 -0.31 15.39 17.77
N ASP A 139 0.95 15.29 17.33
CA ASP A 139 2.06 16.14 17.77
C ASP A 139 1.83 17.62 17.38
N ASP A 140 1.25 17.84 16.18
CA ASP A 140 0.87 19.19 15.70
C ASP A 140 -0.42 19.71 16.35
N LYS A 141 -1.03 18.95 17.26
CA LYS A 141 -2.30 19.24 17.94
C LYS A 141 -3.50 19.40 17.01
N ALA A 142 -3.40 18.89 15.80
CA ALA A 142 -4.47 18.86 14.80
C ALA A 142 -5.37 17.64 15.03
N TYR A 143 -5.96 17.55 16.21
CA TYR A 143 -6.65 16.36 16.74
C TYR A 143 -7.79 15.87 15.85
N ASP A 144 -8.62 16.77 15.32
CA ASP A 144 -9.76 16.40 14.49
C ASP A 144 -9.30 15.77 13.15
N GLU A 145 -8.20 16.29 12.60
CA GLU A 145 -7.60 15.71 11.40
C GLU A 145 -6.93 14.36 11.70
N ALA A 146 -6.33 14.20 12.88
CA ALA A 146 -5.77 12.92 13.32
C ALA A 146 -6.87 11.84 13.44
N LEU A 147 -8.01 12.18 14.08
CA LEU A 147 -9.16 11.28 14.15
C LEU A 147 -9.69 10.92 12.76
N LYS A 148 -9.82 11.90 11.86
CA LYS A 148 -10.26 11.68 10.48
C LYS A 148 -9.32 10.74 9.70
N ALA A 149 -8.02 10.82 9.92
CA ALA A 149 -7.05 9.91 9.30
C ALA A 149 -7.24 8.45 9.76
N LEU A 150 -7.82 8.25 10.94
CA LEU A 150 -8.08 6.94 11.56
C LEU A 150 -9.51 6.41 11.33
N GLU A 151 -10.41 7.19 10.72
CA GLU A 151 -11.82 6.77 10.47
C GLU A 151 -11.95 5.57 9.51
N PRO A 152 -11.19 5.48 8.38
CA PRO A 152 -11.34 4.35 7.48
C PRO A 152 -10.91 3.06 8.15
N ALA A 153 -11.76 2.01 8.04
CA ALA A 153 -11.44 0.70 8.58
C ALA A 153 -10.10 0.19 8.02
N PRO A 154 -9.13 -0.15 8.88
CA PRO A 154 -7.84 -0.66 8.44
C PRO A 154 -7.93 -2.16 8.10
N ALA A 155 -6.87 -2.68 7.44
CA ALA A 155 -6.65 -4.12 7.33
C ALA A 155 -6.52 -4.78 8.71
N GLU A 156 -6.84 -6.08 8.79
CA GLU A 156 -7.05 -6.80 10.06
C GLU A 156 -5.90 -6.63 11.07
N GLY A 157 -4.65 -6.75 10.64
CA GLY A 157 -3.48 -6.62 11.53
C GLY A 157 -3.16 -5.20 12.03
N PHE A 158 -3.94 -4.18 11.64
CA PHE A 158 -3.76 -2.79 12.08
C PHE A 158 -4.85 -2.29 13.04
N SER A 159 -5.92 -3.06 13.21
CA SER A 159 -7.12 -2.61 13.94
C SER A 159 -6.83 -2.20 15.38
N ALA A 160 -6.00 -2.96 16.09
CA ALA A 160 -5.61 -2.63 17.45
C ALA A 160 -4.79 -1.33 17.54
N ARG A 161 -3.87 -1.11 16.60
CA ARG A 161 -3.05 0.10 16.53
C ARG A 161 -3.86 1.36 16.20
N PHE A 162 -4.85 1.23 15.30
CA PHE A 162 -5.77 2.34 15.00
C PHE A 162 -6.60 2.73 16.22
N ALA A 163 -7.14 1.76 16.95
CA ALA A 163 -7.90 2.01 18.17
C ALA A 163 -7.01 2.61 19.29
N GLU A 164 -5.77 2.13 19.45
CA GLU A 164 -4.81 2.72 20.39
C GLU A 164 -4.56 4.19 20.08
N LEU A 165 -4.16 4.51 18.85
CA LEU A 165 -3.82 5.88 18.48
C LEU A 165 -5.04 6.82 18.54
N LYS A 166 -6.24 6.31 18.24
CA LYS A 166 -7.49 7.03 18.48
C LYS A 166 -7.65 7.38 19.97
N GLY A 167 -7.33 6.45 20.86
CA GLY A 167 -7.31 6.69 22.30
C GLY A 167 -6.32 7.77 22.70
N ASP A 168 -5.10 7.74 22.13
CA ASP A 168 -4.07 8.76 22.40
C ASP A 168 -4.53 10.16 21.96
N VAL A 169 -5.17 10.28 20.78
CA VAL A 169 -5.71 11.56 20.28
C VAL A 169 -6.85 12.07 21.17
N LEU A 170 -7.79 11.19 21.55
CA LEU A 170 -8.90 11.54 22.43
C LEU A 170 -8.42 11.98 23.81
N LEU A 171 -7.40 11.32 24.34
CA LEU A 171 -6.77 11.70 25.60
C LEU A 171 -6.12 13.09 25.51
N ALA A 172 -5.41 13.37 24.43
CA ALA A 172 -4.83 14.69 24.19
C ALA A 172 -5.88 15.80 24.02
N GLN A 173 -7.10 15.47 23.60
CA GLN A 173 -8.27 16.37 23.61
C GLN A 173 -8.90 16.53 25.01
N GLY A 174 -8.43 15.80 26.03
CA GLY A 174 -9.04 15.78 27.37
C GLY A 174 -10.28 14.89 27.49
N LYS A 175 -10.60 14.10 26.48
CA LYS A 175 -11.77 13.21 26.43
C LYS A 175 -11.45 11.84 27.05
N SER A 176 -11.12 11.82 28.35
CA SER A 176 -10.61 10.62 29.04
C SER A 176 -11.57 9.41 29.00
N ALA A 177 -12.89 9.64 29.07
CA ALA A 177 -13.87 8.54 29.00
C ALA A 177 -13.90 7.88 27.62
N GLU A 178 -13.83 8.68 26.53
CA GLU A 178 -13.78 8.19 25.17
C GLU A 178 -12.43 7.50 24.87
N ALA A 179 -11.33 8.06 25.38
CA ALA A 179 -10.01 7.46 25.26
C ALA A 179 -9.94 6.07 25.90
N ARG A 180 -10.56 5.92 27.11
CA ARG A 180 -10.70 4.62 27.77
C ARG A 180 -11.40 3.60 26.89
N GLY A 181 -12.53 3.98 26.26
CA GLY A 181 -13.26 3.12 25.35
C GLY A 181 -12.40 2.68 24.15
N ALA A 182 -11.62 3.60 23.58
CA ALA A 182 -10.74 3.31 22.46
C ALA A 182 -9.60 2.33 22.83
N TYR A 183 -8.99 2.47 24.02
CA TYR A 183 -7.98 1.51 24.50
C TYR A 183 -8.56 0.13 24.82
N GLN A 184 -9.79 0.07 25.34
CA GLN A 184 -10.50 -1.21 25.55
C GLN A 184 -10.78 -1.89 24.19
N GLU A 185 -11.18 -1.12 23.19
CA GLU A 185 -11.34 -1.61 21.82
C GLU A 185 -10.02 -2.15 21.26
N ALA A 186 -8.91 -1.44 21.47
CA ALA A 186 -7.58 -1.89 21.05
C ALA A 186 -7.20 -3.25 21.66
N LEU A 187 -7.45 -3.44 22.98
CA LEU A 187 -7.22 -4.72 23.66
C LEU A 187 -8.09 -5.84 23.10
N ALA A 188 -9.37 -5.56 22.83
CA ALA A 188 -10.29 -6.55 22.27
C ALA A 188 -9.87 -6.99 20.86
N LYS A 189 -9.48 -6.03 20.00
CA LYS A 189 -8.99 -6.32 18.65
C LYS A 189 -7.67 -7.09 18.67
N LEU A 190 -6.74 -6.72 19.53
CA LEU A 190 -5.48 -7.46 19.73
C LEU A 190 -5.72 -8.91 20.16
N GLY A 191 -6.74 -9.16 20.98
CA GLY A 191 -7.16 -10.51 21.38
C GLY A 191 -7.73 -11.32 20.22
N ALA A 192 -8.50 -10.69 19.34
CA ALA A 192 -9.10 -11.33 18.16
C ALA A 192 -8.05 -11.64 17.08
N GLU A 193 -7.13 -10.72 16.81
CA GLU A 193 -6.02 -10.91 15.87
C GLU A 193 -5.15 -12.13 16.27
N LYS A 194 -4.87 -12.30 17.57
CA LYS A 194 -4.16 -13.47 18.10
C LYS A 194 -4.85 -14.81 17.88
N ALA A 195 -6.17 -14.80 17.94
CA ALA A 195 -6.94 -16.04 17.76
C ALA A 195 -6.93 -16.53 16.30
N GLY A 196 -6.68 -15.65 15.32
CA GLY A 196 -6.56 -15.97 13.89
C GLY A 196 -5.18 -16.41 13.45
N GLU A 197 -4.12 -15.95 14.12
CA GLU A 197 -2.73 -16.24 13.77
C GLU A 197 -2.18 -17.36 14.67
N GLY A 198 -2.18 -18.61 14.19
CA GLY A 198 -1.63 -19.78 14.90
C GLY A 198 -0.08 -19.78 15.08
N SER A 199 0.59 -18.61 15.02
CA SER A 199 2.04 -18.47 15.12
C SER A 199 2.47 -18.07 16.53
N SER A 200 3.33 -18.89 17.16
CA SER A 200 3.92 -18.64 18.47
C SER A 200 4.73 -17.33 18.55
N VAL A 201 5.27 -16.85 17.43
CA VAL A 201 6.07 -15.61 17.33
C VAL A 201 5.17 -14.37 17.42
N ALA A 202 4.01 -14.35 16.74
CA ALA A 202 3.04 -13.26 16.83
C ALA A 202 2.44 -13.17 18.26
N ALA A 203 2.18 -14.30 18.90
CA ALA A 203 1.72 -14.35 20.29
C ALA A 203 2.74 -13.81 21.29
N GLN A 204 4.05 -14.04 21.07
CA GLN A 204 5.13 -13.50 21.91
C GLN A 204 5.32 -11.98 21.74
N ALA A 205 5.25 -11.47 20.50
CA ALA A 205 5.36 -10.03 20.21
C ALA A 205 4.19 -9.22 20.77
N ALA A 206 3.01 -9.82 20.91
CA ALA A 206 1.82 -9.15 21.39
C ALA A 206 1.71 -9.02 22.93
N GLY A 207 2.55 -9.72 23.69
CA GLY A 207 2.60 -9.60 25.16
C GLY A 207 2.94 -8.19 25.62
N PRO A 208 4.12 -7.66 25.29
CA PRO A 208 4.52 -6.31 25.68
C PRO A 208 3.56 -5.21 25.17
N TYR A 209 2.97 -5.41 24.02
CA TYR A 209 1.98 -4.47 23.47
C TYR A 209 0.66 -4.48 24.26
N LYS A 210 0.21 -5.65 24.70
CA LYS A 210 -0.94 -5.78 25.59
C LYS A 210 -0.68 -5.08 26.93
N ASP A 211 0.51 -5.26 27.50
CA ASP A 211 0.88 -4.64 28.76
C ASP A 211 0.93 -3.11 28.63
N LEU A 212 1.41 -2.57 27.51
CA LEU A 212 1.36 -1.13 27.23
C LEU A 212 -0.08 -0.60 27.19
N LEU A 213 -0.98 -1.29 26.49
CA LEU A 213 -2.39 -0.89 26.43
C LEU A 213 -3.05 -0.93 27.80
N GLN A 214 -2.75 -1.95 28.61
CA GLN A 214 -3.24 -2.06 29.97
C GLN A 214 -2.72 -0.90 30.84
N GLN A 215 -1.44 -0.57 30.75
CA GLN A 215 -0.85 0.57 31.45
C GLN A 215 -1.51 1.89 31.06
N LYS A 216 -1.82 2.12 29.78
CA LYS A 216 -2.56 3.30 29.33
C LYS A 216 -3.96 3.38 29.95
N LEU A 217 -4.66 2.23 30.07
CA LEU A 217 -5.97 2.14 30.72
C LEU A 217 -5.89 2.44 32.23
N ASP A 218 -4.91 1.85 32.90
CA ASP A 218 -4.72 2.03 34.35
C ASP A 218 -4.39 3.48 34.69
N ALA A 219 -3.61 4.17 33.82
CA ALA A 219 -3.31 5.59 33.96
C ALA A 219 -4.55 6.50 33.86
N LEU A 220 -5.64 6.04 33.24
CA LEU A 220 -6.91 6.76 33.17
C LEU A 220 -7.83 6.48 34.37
N GLY A 221 -7.32 5.84 35.42
CA GLY A 221 -8.11 5.46 36.62
C GLY A 221 -8.92 4.22 36.31
N GLY A 222 -8.27 3.07 36.20
CA GLY A 222 -8.90 1.78 36.18
C GLY A 222 -9.47 1.45 37.58
N ALA A 223 -10.74 1.23 37.65
CA ALA A 223 -11.37 0.38 38.64
C ALA A 223 -12.44 -0.39 37.92
#